data_2b858ca2670514e43879eb91982ffdd2
#
_entry.id   2b858ca2670514e43879eb91982ffdd2
#
_cell.length_a   1.000
_cell.length_b   1.000
_cell.length_c   1.000
_cell.angle_alpha   90.00
_cell.angle_beta   90.00
_cell.angle_gamma   90.00
#
_symmetry.space_group_name_H-M   'P 1'
#
loop_
_entity.id
_entity.type
_entity.pdbx_description
1 polymer ?
#
loop_
_entity_poly.entity_id
_entity_poly.type
_entity_poly.pdbx_seq_one_letter_code
_entity_poly.pdbx_strand_id
1 'polypeptide(L)'
;GCVGKWHLGAFSPYLPTDHGFDTYFGIPYSNDMSPVQNKGAHARNFPSTPLILDGKQIESEPDQGELTRRYTEKAVSFIKDHSKEPFFLYFAHTFPHIPLYTNARFEGTSKRGLYGDVVEEIDWSVGEVLKALRENGLDENTFVIFTSDNGPHHEGGADPDFFKSYGPFRGIKRDVYEGGIRIPMVAWCPGTIKAGAQSDHISAFWDVMPTLAELTGTVLPEQTDGISFLPTLLSKKNQQAHNYLYWEFHELNGREALRSGKWKLIRQPIVGETILELYDLSNDIHEDTNLAEKYP
;
A
#
# COMPACT_ATOMS: atom_id res chain seq x y z
N GLY A 1 -11.74 -7.18 -9.91
CA GLY A 1 -12.29 -5.84 -9.59
C GLY A 1 -11.25 -4.93 -8.97
N CYS A 2 -11.40 -3.64 -9.20
CA CYS A 2 -10.61 -2.58 -8.55
C CYS A 2 -11.56 -1.66 -7.78
N VAL A 3 -11.30 -1.42 -6.50
CA VAL A 3 -12.10 -0.54 -5.65
C VAL A 3 -11.18 0.40 -4.87
N GLY A 4 -11.45 1.71 -4.95
CA GLY A 4 -10.71 2.72 -4.21
C GLY A 4 -9.88 3.67 -5.09
N LYS A 5 -8.79 4.20 -4.53
CA LYS A 5 -7.89 5.14 -5.21
C LYS A 5 -6.96 4.41 -6.18
N TRP A 6 -6.98 4.82 -7.47
CA TRP A 6 -6.12 4.23 -8.50
C TRP A 6 -4.74 4.89 -8.58
N HIS A 7 -4.68 6.18 -8.83
CA HIS A 7 -3.50 7.05 -8.92
C HIS A 7 -2.43 6.67 -9.97
N LEU A 8 -2.83 5.92 -11.01
CA LEU A 8 -1.94 5.55 -12.14
C LEU A 8 -2.44 6.07 -13.49
N GLY A 9 -3.37 7.03 -13.46
CA GLY A 9 -3.94 7.70 -14.61
C GLY A 9 -5.44 7.92 -14.45
N ALA A 10 -5.93 9.08 -14.93
CA ALA A 10 -7.30 9.52 -14.67
C ALA A 10 -8.26 9.31 -15.85
N PHE A 11 -7.74 8.97 -17.01
CA PHE A 11 -8.50 8.82 -18.26
C PHE A 11 -8.00 7.60 -19.03
N SER A 12 -8.87 7.04 -19.89
CA SER A 12 -8.45 6.02 -20.85
C SER A 12 -7.27 6.55 -21.71
N PRO A 13 -6.25 5.74 -21.97
CA PRO A 13 -6.12 4.29 -21.72
C PRO A 13 -5.47 3.91 -20.36
N TYR A 14 -5.59 4.71 -19.32
CA TYR A 14 -4.87 4.53 -18.05
C TYR A 14 -5.78 4.19 -16.86
N LEU A 15 -7.06 3.93 -17.08
CA LEU A 15 -7.98 3.49 -16.02
C LEU A 15 -7.78 2.00 -15.70
N PRO A 16 -8.18 1.53 -14.51
CA PRO A 16 -8.09 0.10 -14.16
C PRO A 16 -8.70 -0.82 -15.21
N THR A 17 -9.83 -0.44 -15.80
CA THR A 17 -10.52 -1.22 -16.84
C THR A 17 -9.74 -1.33 -18.16
N ASP A 18 -8.78 -0.45 -18.38
CA ASP A 18 -7.85 -0.54 -19.52
C ASP A 18 -6.64 -1.46 -19.21
N HIS A 19 -6.48 -1.87 -17.96
CA HIS A 19 -5.37 -2.66 -17.43
C HIS A 19 -5.80 -4.02 -16.87
N GLY A 20 -6.87 -4.61 -17.41
CA GLY A 20 -7.28 -5.99 -17.11
C GLY A 20 -8.24 -6.15 -15.94
N PHE A 21 -8.70 -5.07 -15.30
CA PHE A 21 -9.81 -5.14 -14.36
C PHE A 21 -11.16 -5.07 -15.07
N ASP A 22 -12.08 -5.98 -14.78
CA ASP A 22 -13.42 -5.99 -15.35
C ASP A 22 -14.32 -4.87 -14.81
N THR A 23 -14.09 -4.49 -13.54
CA THR A 23 -14.85 -3.44 -12.87
C THR A 23 -13.94 -2.49 -12.12
N TYR A 24 -14.33 -1.23 -12.06
CA TYR A 24 -13.67 -0.20 -11.27
C TYR A 24 -14.69 0.69 -10.56
N PHE A 25 -14.50 0.90 -9.26
CA PHE A 25 -15.23 1.88 -8.48
C PHE A 25 -14.29 2.68 -7.58
N GLY A 26 -14.11 3.97 -7.82
CA GLY A 26 -13.20 4.77 -7.01
C GLY A 26 -12.85 6.14 -7.58
N ILE A 27 -11.88 6.80 -6.95
CA ILE A 27 -11.30 8.04 -7.43
C ILE A 27 -9.99 7.76 -8.20
N PRO A 28 -9.78 8.39 -9.37
CA PRO A 28 -8.65 8.04 -10.24
C PRO A 28 -7.32 8.62 -9.80
N TYR A 29 -7.30 9.54 -8.84
CA TYR A 29 -6.10 10.17 -8.29
C TYR A 29 -6.28 10.47 -6.79
N SER A 30 -5.30 11.14 -6.18
CA SER A 30 -5.30 11.37 -4.73
C SER A 30 -6.36 12.38 -4.30
N ASN A 31 -6.96 12.15 -3.15
CA ASN A 31 -8.01 12.98 -2.57
C ASN A 31 -7.58 14.41 -2.22
N ASP A 32 -6.28 14.64 -1.97
CA ASP A 32 -5.72 15.98 -1.74
C ASP A 32 -5.70 16.83 -3.01
N MET A 33 -5.94 16.24 -4.17
CA MET A 33 -6.07 16.94 -5.44
C MET A 33 -7.46 17.54 -5.67
N SER A 34 -8.41 17.34 -4.75
CA SER A 34 -9.73 17.98 -4.82
C SER A 34 -9.65 19.49 -4.59
N PRO A 35 -10.07 20.33 -5.54
CA PRO A 35 -10.06 21.81 -5.38
C PRO A 35 -11.13 22.31 -4.41
N VAL A 36 -12.14 21.51 -4.11
CA VAL A 36 -13.28 21.87 -3.24
C VAL A 36 -12.98 21.51 -1.80
N GLN A 37 -12.54 20.29 -1.54
CA GLN A 37 -12.35 19.74 -0.20
C GLN A 37 -10.96 20.03 0.37
N ASN A 38 -9.95 20.17 -0.48
CA ASN A 38 -8.62 20.61 -0.08
C ASN A 38 -8.35 22.03 -0.57
N LYS A 39 -8.29 22.99 0.35
CA LYS A 39 -7.99 24.40 0.06
C LYS A 39 -6.49 24.70 -0.08
N GLY A 40 -5.63 23.68 -0.10
CA GLY A 40 -4.19 23.82 -0.29
C GLY A 40 -3.83 24.37 -1.68
N ALA A 41 -2.61 24.92 -1.82
CA ALA A 41 -2.13 25.52 -3.07
C ALA A 41 -2.12 24.51 -4.23
N HIS A 42 -1.84 23.25 -3.96
CA HIS A 42 -1.80 22.19 -4.98
C HIS A 42 -3.17 21.85 -5.56
N ALA A 43 -4.22 21.82 -4.73
CA ALA A 43 -5.57 21.48 -5.16
C ALA A 43 -6.19 22.46 -6.16
N ARG A 44 -5.73 23.69 -6.19
CA ARG A 44 -6.29 24.75 -7.08
C ARG A 44 -6.09 24.51 -8.57
N ASN A 45 -5.11 23.69 -8.93
CA ASN A 45 -4.75 23.42 -10.33
C ASN A 45 -5.35 22.12 -10.87
N PHE A 46 -6.09 21.38 -10.05
CA PHE A 46 -6.71 20.11 -10.45
C PHE A 46 -8.20 20.29 -10.75
N PRO A 47 -8.76 19.49 -11.66
CA PRO A 47 -10.20 19.44 -11.87
C PRO A 47 -10.91 18.87 -10.63
N SER A 48 -12.22 19.06 -10.58
CA SER A 48 -13.05 18.43 -9.55
C SER A 48 -12.85 16.92 -9.53
N THR A 49 -12.67 16.36 -8.33
CA THR A 49 -12.41 14.91 -8.16
C THR A 49 -13.63 14.09 -8.58
N PRO A 50 -13.51 13.23 -9.60
CA PRO A 50 -14.62 12.38 -10.00
C PRO A 50 -14.67 11.10 -9.16
N LEU A 51 -15.88 10.62 -8.88
CA LEU A 51 -16.09 9.23 -8.54
C LEU A 51 -16.45 8.47 -9.83
N ILE A 52 -15.73 7.41 -10.10
CA ILE A 52 -15.84 6.63 -11.35
C ILE A 52 -16.44 5.25 -11.04
N LEU A 53 -17.35 4.83 -11.91
CA LEU A 53 -17.83 3.46 -11.99
C LEU A 53 -17.62 2.97 -13.45
N ASP A 54 -16.77 1.96 -13.62
CA ASP A 54 -16.53 1.27 -14.91
C ASP A 54 -16.24 2.25 -16.06
N GLY A 55 -15.30 3.18 -15.81
CA GLY A 55 -14.86 4.19 -16.76
C GLY A 55 -15.79 5.42 -16.91
N LYS A 56 -16.93 5.44 -16.21
CA LYS A 56 -17.87 6.58 -16.25
C LYS A 56 -17.83 7.37 -14.95
N GLN A 57 -17.75 8.67 -15.05
CA GLN A 57 -17.95 9.53 -13.89
C GLN A 57 -19.43 9.49 -13.48
N ILE A 58 -19.69 9.10 -12.24
CA ILE A 58 -21.04 9.03 -11.65
C ILE A 58 -21.31 10.16 -10.67
N GLU A 59 -20.26 10.81 -10.16
CA GLU A 59 -20.36 11.90 -9.20
C GLU A 59 -19.14 12.82 -9.35
N SER A 60 -19.32 14.11 -9.06
CA SER A 60 -18.25 15.11 -9.00
C SER A 60 -18.10 15.55 -7.55
N GLU A 61 -16.86 15.59 -7.05
CA GLU A 61 -16.55 15.94 -5.66
C GLU A 61 -17.35 15.09 -4.65
N PRO A 62 -17.16 13.77 -4.64
CA PRO A 62 -17.83 12.91 -3.68
C PRO A 62 -17.47 13.31 -2.24
N ASP A 63 -18.42 13.14 -1.32
CA ASP A 63 -18.14 13.32 0.10
C ASP A 63 -17.04 12.35 0.55
N GLN A 64 -15.88 12.90 0.92
CA GLN A 64 -14.71 12.09 1.29
C GLN A 64 -14.93 11.33 2.60
N GLY A 65 -15.78 11.83 3.51
CA GLY A 65 -16.16 11.10 4.72
C GLY A 65 -16.93 9.81 4.45
N GLU A 66 -17.55 9.72 3.27
CA GLU A 66 -18.29 8.54 2.85
C GLU A 66 -17.48 7.54 2.01
N LEU A 67 -16.26 7.88 1.57
CA LEU A 67 -15.52 7.05 0.61
C LEU A 67 -15.19 5.68 1.18
N THR A 68 -14.66 5.58 2.40
CA THR A 68 -14.29 4.27 3.00
C THR A 68 -15.52 3.37 3.11
N ARG A 69 -16.66 3.89 3.58
CA ARG A 69 -17.91 3.14 3.65
C ARG A 69 -18.35 2.65 2.27
N ARG A 70 -18.40 3.55 1.27
CA ARG A 70 -18.83 3.23 -0.11
C ARG A 70 -17.92 2.19 -0.77
N TYR A 71 -16.62 2.29 -0.57
CA TYR A 71 -15.65 1.31 -1.04
C TYR A 71 -15.86 -0.04 -0.38
N THR A 72 -16.09 -0.05 0.93
CA THR A 72 -16.37 -1.29 1.68
C THR A 72 -17.62 -1.98 1.18
N GLU A 73 -18.71 -1.24 1.00
CA GLU A 73 -19.97 -1.76 0.44
C GLU A 73 -19.77 -2.35 -0.97
N LYS A 74 -18.98 -1.65 -1.82
CA LYS A 74 -18.68 -2.13 -3.18
C LYS A 74 -17.81 -3.37 -3.17
N ALA A 75 -16.78 -3.44 -2.31
CA ALA A 75 -15.93 -4.60 -2.15
C ALA A 75 -16.72 -5.82 -1.65
N VAL A 76 -17.59 -5.63 -0.64
CA VAL A 76 -18.47 -6.68 -0.11
C VAL A 76 -19.45 -7.17 -1.18
N SER A 77 -20.05 -6.26 -1.96
CA SER A 77 -20.92 -6.65 -3.08
C SER A 77 -20.16 -7.46 -4.13
N PHE A 78 -18.97 -6.99 -4.52
CA PHE A 78 -18.11 -7.69 -5.48
C PHE A 78 -17.82 -9.13 -5.03
N ILE A 79 -17.45 -9.34 -3.76
CA ILE A 79 -17.19 -10.68 -3.22
C ILE A 79 -18.43 -11.58 -3.31
N LYS A 80 -19.61 -11.05 -2.98
CA LYS A 80 -20.88 -11.80 -3.06
C LYS A 80 -21.23 -12.18 -4.50
N ASP A 81 -21.10 -11.21 -5.41
CA ASP A 81 -21.46 -11.38 -6.82
C ASP A 81 -20.56 -12.40 -7.52
N HIS A 82 -19.27 -12.51 -7.09
CA HIS A 82 -18.27 -13.43 -7.62
C HIS A 82 -18.02 -14.66 -6.74
N SER A 83 -18.92 -14.97 -5.80
CA SER A 83 -18.73 -16.06 -4.83
C SER A 83 -18.64 -17.47 -5.44
N LYS A 84 -18.96 -17.64 -6.70
CA LYS A 84 -18.98 -18.94 -7.41
C LYS A 84 -17.88 -19.08 -8.46
N GLU A 85 -17.01 -18.10 -8.59
CA GLU A 85 -15.93 -18.06 -9.58
C GLU A 85 -14.64 -17.49 -8.97
N PRO A 86 -13.46 -17.80 -9.53
CA PRO A 86 -12.23 -17.17 -9.12
C PRO A 86 -12.27 -15.65 -9.35
N PHE A 87 -11.76 -14.88 -8.42
CA PHE A 87 -11.67 -13.43 -8.56
C PHE A 87 -10.35 -12.89 -8.01
N PHE A 88 -9.98 -11.71 -8.50
CA PHE A 88 -8.96 -10.84 -7.94
C PHE A 88 -9.60 -9.50 -7.59
N LEU A 89 -9.45 -9.07 -6.34
CA LEU A 89 -9.91 -7.75 -5.87
C LEU A 89 -8.73 -6.92 -5.39
N TYR A 90 -8.43 -5.84 -6.10
CA TYR A 90 -7.52 -4.80 -5.63
C TYR A 90 -8.33 -3.74 -4.89
N PHE A 91 -8.19 -3.72 -3.57
CA PHE A 91 -8.93 -2.84 -2.69
C PHE A 91 -8.00 -1.76 -2.11
N ALA A 92 -7.91 -0.62 -2.78
CA ALA A 92 -7.01 0.47 -2.48
C ALA A 92 -7.73 1.60 -1.74
N HIS A 93 -7.71 1.58 -0.41
CA HIS A 93 -8.27 2.65 0.40
C HIS A 93 -7.63 4.01 0.06
N THR A 94 -8.46 5.09 0.06
CA THR A 94 -7.97 6.46 -0.07
C THR A 94 -7.20 6.88 1.19
N PHE A 95 -7.69 6.48 2.36
CA PHE A 95 -7.12 6.82 3.66
C PHE A 95 -6.19 5.70 4.17
N PRO A 96 -5.24 6.03 5.07
CA PRO A 96 -5.08 7.27 5.85
C PRO A 96 -4.30 8.39 5.15
N HIS A 97 -4.29 8.47 3.81
CA HIS A 97 -3.71 9.61 3.10
C HIS A 97 -4.45 10.91 3.45
N ILE A 98 -3.71 12.00 3.54
CA ILE A 98 -4.27 13.34 3.82
C ILE A 98 -4.95 13.95 2.58
N PRO A 99 -5.89 14.92 2.77
CA PRO A 99 -6.54 15.31 4.04
C PRO A 99 -7.39 14.19 4.63
N LEU A 100 -7.42 14.11 5.95
CA LEU A 100 -8.12 13.04 6.67
C LEU A 100 -9.63 13.31 6.72
N TYR A 101 -10.40 12.29 6.40
CA TYR A 101 -11.86 12.26 6.55
C TYR A 101 -12.29 10.90 7.09
N THR A 102 -13.32 10.87 7.86
CA THR A 102 -13.94 9.65 8.39
C THR A 102 -15.45 9.77 8.33
N ASN A 103 -16.14 8.65 8.29
CA ASN A 103 -17.59 8.62 8.38
C ASN A 103 -18.05 9.10 9.77
N ALA A 104 -19.18 9.80 9.84
CA ALA A 104 -19.75 10.31 11.09
C ALA A 104 -19.92 9.25 12.19
N ARG A 105 -20.03 7.96 11.82
CA ARG A 105 -20.07 6.83 12.75
C ARG A 105 -18.77 6.67 13.55
N PHE A 106 -17.63 7.07 12.99
CA PHE A 106 -16.31 6.91 13.59
C PHE A 106 -15.76 8.24 14.16
N GLU A 107 -16.41 9.35 13.87
CA GLU A 107 -15.96 10.67 14.34
C GLU A 107 -15.93 10.72 15.87
N GLY A 108 -14.75 10.98 16.43
CA GLY A 108 -14.52 11.07 17.88
C GLY A 108 -14.57 9.73 18.63
N THR A 109 -14.54 8.58 17.95
CA THR A 109 -14.53 7.25 18.60
C THR A 109 -13.15 6.92 19.15
N SER A 110 -12.10 7.29 18.45
CA SER A 110 -10.73 7.07 18.88
C SER A 110 -10.29 8.12 19.91
N LYS A 111 -9.55 7.66 20.93
CA LYS A 111 -8.83 8.55 21.87
C LYS A 111 -7.61 9.24 21.24
N ARG A 112 -7.35 9.00 19.96
CA ARG A 112 -6.17 9.43 19.22
C ARG A 112 -6.48 10.49 18.17
N GLY A 113 -7.67 11.11 18.23
CA GLY A 113 -8.14 12.13 17.28
C GLY A 113 -8.45 11.56 15.90
N LEU A 114 -8.65 12.44 14.94
CA LEU A 114 -9.14 12.12 13.60
C LEU A 114 -8.30 11.03 12.88
N TYR A 115 -6.97 11.03 13.04
CA TYR A 115 -6.15 9.96 12.45
C TYR A 115 -6.50 8.59 13.04
N GLY A 116 -6.73 8.54 14.35
CA GLY A 116 -7.18 7.31 15.01
C GLY A 116 -8.56 6.87 14.53
N ASP A 117 -9.51 7.81 14.37
CA ASP A 117 -10.86 7.53 13.87
C ASP A 117 -10.80 6.92 12.45
N VAL A 118 -9.95 7.48 11.59
CA VAL A 118 -9.72 6.99 10.23
C VAL A 118 -9.15 5.57 10.24
N VAL A 119 -8.19 5.27 11.11
CA VAL A 119 -7.62 3.93 11.24
C VAL A 119 -8.65 2.92 11.76
N GLU A 120 -9.50 3.32 12.72
CA GLU A 120 -10.60 2.49 13.22
C GLU A 120 -11.64 2.20 12.12
N GLU A 121 -11.92 3.18 11.23
CA GLU A 121 -12.79 2.96 10.09
C GLU A 121 -12.19 2.01 9.05
N ILE A 122 -10.88 2.09 8.78
CA ILE A 122 -10.18 1.12 7.92
C ILE A 122 -10.24 -0.28 8.52
N ASP A 123 -10.00 -0.41 9.82
CA ASP A 123 -10.09 -1.71 10.53
C ASP A 123 -11.49 -2.31 10.44
N TRP A 124 -12.53 -1.49 10.63
CA TRP A 124 -13.92 -1.90 10.41
C TRP A 124 -14.12 -2.38 8.96
N SER A 125 -13.62 -1.66 7.97
CA SER A 125 -13.75 -2.02 6.56
C SER A 125 -13.11 -3.38 6.26
N VAL A 126 -11.90 -3.62 6.77
CA VAL A 126 -11.24 -4.93 6.68
C VAL A 126 -12.10 -6.01 7.34
N GLY A 127 -12.67 -5.72 8.51
CA GLY A 127 -13.60 -6.62 9.21
C GLY A 127 -14.80 -7.01 8.37
N GLU A 128 -15.43 -6.07 7.65
CA GLU A 128 -16.58 -6.34 6.77
C GLU A 128 -16.18 -7.20 5.55
N VAL A 129 -14.99 -6.96 4.97
CA VAL A 129 -14.47 -7.80 3.89
C VAL A 129 -14.23 -9.23 4.36
N LEU A 130 -13.53 -9.42 5.48
CA LEU A 130 -13.29 -10.75 6.05
C LEU A 130 -14.58 -11.46 6.45
N LYS A 131 -15.56 -10.72 6.93
CA LYS A 131 -16.90 -11.23 7.23
C LYS A 131 -17.61 -11.71 5.96
N ALA A 132 -17.56 -10.90 4.88
CA ALA A 132 -18.16 -11.29 3.61
C ALA A 132 -17.54 -12.57 3.04
N LEU A 133 -16.22 -12.75 3.14
CA LEU A 133 -15.55 -13.98 2.74
C LEU A 133 -16.06 -15.20 3.54
N ARG A 134 -16.16 -15.08 4.87
CA ARG A 134 -16.65 -16.16 5.73
C ARG A 134 -18.12 -16.50 5.47
N GLU A 135 -18.99 -15.49 5.34
CA GLU A 135 -20.42 -15.68 5.09
C GLU A 135 -20.72 -16.36 3.74
N ASN A 136 -19.78 -16.25 2.79
CA ASN A 136 -19.90 -16.90 1.48
C ASN A 136 -19.05 -18.18 1.37
N GLY A 137 -18.40 -18.64 2.45
CA GLY A 137 -17.58 -19.85 2.47
C GLY A 137 -16.32 -19.76 1.60
N LEU A 138 -15.75 -18.55 1.45
CA LEU A 138 -14.61 -18.26 0.61
C LEU A 138 -13.30 -18.10 1.40
N ASP A 139 -13.37 -18.02 2.71
CA ASP A 139 -12.26 -17.66 3.58
C ASP A 139 -11.09 -18.66 3.54
N GLU A 140 -11.37 -19.96 3.39
CA GLU A 140 -10.33 -20.99 3.26
C GLU A 140 -9.70 -21.07 1.86
N ASN A 141 -10.28 -20.39 0.87
CA ASN A 141 -9.84 -20.40 -0.53
C ASN A 141 -9.55 -19.01 -1.08
N THR A 142 -9.35 -18.02 -0.23
CA THR A 142 -9.00 -16.65 -0.62
C THR A 142 -7.77 -16.19 0.14
N PHE A 143 -6.71 -15.85 -0.61
CA PHE A 143 -5.54 -15.18 -0.05
C PHE A 143 -5.85 -13.70 0.12
N VAL A 144 -5.87 -13.24 1.37
CA VAL A 144 -6.03 -11.82 1.70
C VAL A 144 -4.67 -11.28 2.11
N ILE A 145 -4.21 -10.22 1.46
CA ILE A 145 -2.99 -9.48 1.80
C ILE A 145 -3.40 -8.07 2.20
N PHE A 146 -3.06 -7.67 3.41
CA PHE A 146 -3.20 -6.30 3.91
C PHE A 146 -1.82 -5.68 4.05
N THR A 147 -1.61 -4.53 3.42
CA THR A 147 -0.32 -3.82 3.42
C THR A 147 -0.52 -2.33 3.18
N SER A 148 0.58 -1.57 3.20
CA SER A 148 0.63 -0.15 2.83
C SER A 148 1.53 0.05 1.61
N ASP A 149 1.38 1.15 0.90
CA ASP A 149 2.19 1.51 -0.27
C ASP A 149 3.52 2.18 0.10
N ASN A 150 3.60 2.83 1.26
CA ASN A 150 4.80 3.51 1.78
C ASN A 150 4.74 3.64 3.30
N GLY A 151 5.84 4.10 3.89
CA GLY A 151 5.91 4.45 5.30
C GLY A 151 5.00 5.60 5.70
N PRO A 152 4.95 5.95 7.00
CA PRO A 152 4.06 6.96 7.54
C PRO A 152 4.36 8.36 6.98
N HIS A 153 3.38 9.24 7.08
CA HIS A 153 3.43 10.62 6.61
C HIS A 153 3.38 11.60 7.77
N HIS A 154 3.97 12.79 7.62
CA HIS A 154 4.09 13.81 8.68
C HIS A 154 3.19 15.03 8.45
N GLU A 155 2.19 14.95 7.61
CA GLU A 155 1.34 16.10 7.23
C GLU A 155 -0.12 15.84 7.61
N GLY A 156 -0.91 16.92 7.65
CA GLY A 156 -2.37 16.87 7.68
C GLY A 156 -3.01 16.21 8.90
N GLY A 157 -2.33 16.21 10.04
CA GLY A 157 -2.84 15.62 11.28
C GLY A 157 -2.35 14.19 11.54
N ALA A 158 -1.59 13.61 10.61
CA ALA A 158 -0.79 12.43 10.89
C ALA A 158 0.45 12.86 11.70
N ASP A 159 0.70 12.17 12.81
CA ASP A 159 1.87 12.40 13.65
C ASP A 159 2.59 11.07 13.88
N PRO A 160 3.56 10.72 13.02
CA PRO A 160 4.26 9.46 13.12
C PRO A 160 5.07 9.32 14.41
N ASP A 161 5.52 10.42 15.02
CA ASP A 161 6.26 10.40 16.29
C ASP A 161 5.33 10.04 17.44
N PHE A 162 4.14 10.64 17.49
CA PHE A 162 3.13 10.33 18.50
C PHE A 162 2.63 8.88 18.39
N PHE A 163 2.32 8.43 17.16
CA PHE A 163 1.82 7.09 16.91
C PHE A 163 2.94 6.03 16.86
N LYS A 164 4.21 6.46 16.73
CA LYS A 164 5.37 5.59 16.44
C LYS A 164 5.11 4.67 15.23
N SER A 165 4.53 5.24 14.19
CA SER A 165 4.04 4.50 13.01
C SER A 165 5.18 3.89 12.19
N TYR A 166 6.40 4.42 12.29
CA TYR A 166 7.60 3.86 11.66
C TYR A 166 8.25 2.73 12.50
N GLY A 167 7.70 2.40 13.69
CA GLY A 167 8.27 1.37 14.57
C GLY A 167 9.72 1.70 15.00
N PRO A 168 10.66 0.75 14.85
CA PRO A 168 12.07 0.97 15.20
C PRO A 168 12.89 1.59 14.07
N PHE A 169 12.26 2.04 12.97
CA PHE A 169 12.94 2.48 11.75
C PHE A 169 13.11 4.00 11.72
N ARG A 170 14.09 4.47 10.97
CA ARG A 170 14.31 5.87 10.63
C ARG A 170 13.58 6.23 9.33
N GLY A 171 13.12 7.49 9.25
CA GLY A 171 12.51 8.03 8.03
C GLY A 171 11.01 7.80 7.94
N ILE A 172 10.41 8.48 6.97
CA ILE A 172 8.98 8.51 6.69
C ILE A 172 8.76 8.46 5.16
N LYS A 173 7.53 8.52 4.72
CA LYS A 173 7.18 8.64 3.27
C LYS A 173 8.11 9.65 2.57
N ARG A 174 8.60 9.32 1.38
CA ARG A 174 9.61 9.99 0.56
C ARG A 174 11.05 9.76 0.98
N ASP A 175 11.31 9.17 2.15
CA ASP A 175 12.65 8.73 2.50
C ASP A 175 12.92 7.32 1.96
N VAL A 176 14.19 7.07 1.64
CA VAL A 176 14.67 5.73 1.28
C VAL A 176 15.28 4.98 2.47
N TYR A 177 15.24 5.57 3.66
CA TYR A 177 15.48 4.86 4.93
C TYR A 177 14.39 3.82 5.19
N GLU A 178 14.68 2.86 6.09
CA GLU A 178 13.76 1.75 6.35
C GLU A 178 12.34 2.23 6.72
N GLY A 179 12.19 3.31 7.49
CA GLY A 179 10.88 3.84 7.88
C GLY A 179 10.03 4.38 6.72
N GLY A 180 10.68 4.79 5.60
CA GLY A 180 9.97 5.24 4.41
C GLY A 180 9.55 4.11 3.46
N ILE A 181 10.31 3.01 3.42
CA ILE A 181 10.13 1.93 2.43
C ILE A 181 9.75 0.58 3.04
N ARG A 182 10.06 0.33 4.31
CA ARG A 182 9.70 -0.92 4.99
C ARG A 182 8.30 -0.83 5.59
N ILE A 183 7.35 -1.47 4.94
CA ILE A 183 5.92 -1.41 5.24
C ILE A 183 5.45 -2.68 5.96
N PRO A 184 4.38 -2.60 6.77
CA PRO A 184 3.75 -3.79 7.34
C PRO A 184 3.05 -4.61 6.26
N MET A 185 3.07 -5.94 6.43
CA MET A 185 2.27 -6.86 5.62
C MET A 185 1.69 -7.95 6.50
N VAL A 186 0.40 -8.21 6.33
CA VAL A 186 -0.31 -9.36 6.93
C VAL A 186 -0.95 -10.15 5.81
N ALA A 187 -0.72 -11.48 5.81
CA ALA A 187 -1.37 -12.39 4.89
C ALA A 187 -2.28 -13.37 5.65
N TRP A 188 -3.46 -13.62 5.11
CA TRP A 188 -4.48 -14.45 5.75
C TRP A 188 -5.18 -15.35 4.73
N CYS A 189 -5.20 -16.65 5.00
CA CYS A 189 -5.97 -17.67 4.31
C CYS A 189 -6.04 -18.89 5.24
N PRO A 190 -7.10 -19.05 6.04
CA PRO A 190 -7.24 -20.16 7.00
C PRO A 190 -7.06 -21.52 6.33
N GLY A 191 -6.41 -22.44 7.02
CA GLY A 191 -6.11 -23.76 6.48
C GLY A 191 -4.92 -23.84 5.54
N THR A 192 -4.53 -22.73 4.91
CA THR A 192 -3.40 -22.66 3.96
C THR A 192 -2.22 -21.90 4.54
N ILE A 193 -2.44 -20.72 5.09
CA ILE A 193 -1.41 -19.94 5.79
C ILE A 193 -1.47 -20.29 7.27
N LYS A 194 -0.32 -20.73 7.84
CA LYS A 194 -0.24 -21.10 9.26
C LYS A 194 -0.54 -19.88 10.14
N ALA A 195 -1.52 -20.01 11.03
CA ALA A 195 -1.86 -18.97 11.99
C ALA A 195 -0.66 -18.60 12.89
N GLY A 196 -0.42 -17.29 13.08
CA GLY A 196 0.67 -16.78 13.89
C GLY A 196 2.07 -16.97 13.30
N ALA A 197 2.18 -17.39 12.03
CA ALA A 197 3.47 -17.46 11.34
C ALA A 197 4.09 -16.06 11.21
N GLN A 198 5.41 -15.98 11.38
CA GLN A 198 6.19 -14.77 11.16
C GLN A 198 7.36 -15.11 10.23
N SER A 199 7.78 -14.15 9.44
CA SER A 199 8.90 -14.32 8.51
C SER A 199 9.71 -13.03 8.39
N ASP A 200 11.04 -13.17 8.36
CA ASP A 200 11.99 -12.10 8.06
C ASP A 200 12.37 -12.06 6.57
N HIS A 201 11.63 -12.77 5.72
CA HIS A 201 11.87 -12.75 4.29
C HIS A 201 11.67 -11.34 3.74
N ILE A 202 12.67 -10.87 2.99
CA ILE A 202 12.66 -9.53 2.37
C ILE A 202 11.98 -9.65 1.01
N SER A 203 10.88 -8.94 0.82
CA SER A 203 10.13 -8.86 -0.43
C SER A 203 9.75 -7.42 -0.75
N ALA A 204 9.29 -7.18 -1.96
CA ALA A 204 8.85 -5.87 -2.43
C ALA A 204 7.57 -5.98 -3.27
N PHE A 205 6.95 -4.84 -3.63
CA PHE A 205 5.68 -4.86 -4.38
C PHE A 205 5.79 -5.53 -5.76
N TRP A 206 6.93 -5.47 -6.42
CA TRP A 206 7.13 -6.19 -7.69
C TRP A 206 7.16 -7.71 -7.56
N ASP A 207 7.21 -8.23 -6.33
CA ASP A 207 7.10 -9.67 -6.02
C ASP A 207 5.65 -10.16 -5.98
N VAL A 208 4.68 -9.24 -5.91
CA VAL A 208 3.25 -9.60 -5.83
C VAL A 208 2.80 -10.29 -7.10
N MET A 209 3.14 -9.75 -8.27
CA MET A 209 2.72 -10.34 -9.56
C MET A 209 3.23 -11.78 -9.73
N PRO A 210 4.53 -12.11 -9.58
CA PRO A 210 5.00 -13.50 -9.65
C PRO A 210 4.43 -14.38 -8.54
N THR A 211 4.12 -13.85 -7.37
CA THR A 211 3.46 -14.60 -6.30
C THR A 211 2.04 -15.02 -6.70
N LEU A 212 1.27 -14.09 -7.27
CA LEU A 212 -0.08 -14.38 -7.76
C LEU A 212 -0.06 -15.34 -8.95
N ALA A 213 0.91 -15.20 -9.86
CA ALA A 213 1.06 -16.11 -10.99
C ALA A 213 1.37 -17.54 -10.51
N GLU A 214 2.29 -17.71 -9.56
CA GLU A 214 2.59 -19.02 -8.97
C GLU A 214 1.37 -19.60 -8.22
N LEU A 215 0.66 -18.76 -7.45
CA LEU A 215 -0.54 -19.16 -6.72
C LEU A 215 -1.65 -19.69 -7.64
N THR A 216 -1.85 -19.04 -8.78
CA THR A 216 -2.92 -19.37 -9.74
C THR A 216 -2.50 -20.35 -10.84
N GLY A 217 -1.19 -20.68 -10.90
CA GLY A 217 -0.64 -21.51 -11.99
C GLY A 217 -0.60 -20.80 -13.34
N THR A 218 -0.65 -19.47 -13.34
CA THR A 218 -0.60 -18.63 -14.56
C THR A 218 0.85 -18.35 -14.94
N VAL A 219 1.14 -18.35 -16.23
CA VAL A 219 2.46 -17.98 -16.75
C VAL A 219 2.55 -16.45 -16.82
N LEU A 220 3.63 -15.90 -16.30
CA LEU A 220 3.93 -14.48 -16.46
C LEU A 220 4.15 -14.14 -17.92
N PRO A 221 3.54 -13.06 -18.45
CA PRO A 221 3.65 -12.71 -19.87
C PRO A 221 5.05 -12.28 -20.28
N GLU A 222 5.85 -11.73 -19.35
CA GLU A 222 7.19 -11.18 -19.60
C GLU A 222 8.10 -11.43 -18.38
N GLN A 223 9.40 -11.16 -18.55
CA GLN A 223 10.33 -11.15 -17.44
C GLN A 223 9.98 -10.03 -16.45
N THR A 224 10.02 -10.35 -15.18
CA THR A 224 9.82 -9.42 -14.06
C THR A 224 11.02 -9.47 -13.13
N ASP A 225 11.33 -8.34 -12.47
CA ASP A 225 12.35 -8.29 -11.43
C ASP A 225 11.89 -8.97 -10.12
N GLY A 226 10.60 -9.31 -10.03
CA GLY A 226 9.99 -9.91 -8.86
C GLY A 226 10.33 -11.38 -8.67
N ILE A 227 10.41 -11.79 -7.42
CA ILE A 227 10.55 -13.19 -6.97
C ILE A 227 9.33 -13.55 -6.13
N SER A 228 8.65 -14.63 -6.50
CA SER A 228 7.49 -15.10 -5.73
C SER A 228 7.84 -15.35 -4.27
N PHE A 229 7.04 -14.81 -3.35
CA PHE A 229 7.11 -15.10 -1.93
C PHE A 229 6.03 -16.11 -1.46
N LEU A 230 5.38 -16.81 -2.40
CA LEU A 230 4.42 -17.86 -2.09
C LEU A 230 5.03 -18.97 -1.21
N PRO A 231 6.28 -19.44 -1.41
CA PRO A 231 6.89 -20.42 -0.50
C PRO A 231 6.94 -19.92 0.95
N THR A 232 7.20 -18.62 1.18
CA THR A 232 7.19 -18.02 2.52
C THR A 232 5.79 -18.04 3.12
N LEU A 233 4.75 -17.64 2.37
CA LEU A 233 3.36 -17.68 2.82
C LEU A 233 2.92 -19.09 3.22
N LEU A 234 3.41 -20.11 2.50
CA LEU A 234 3.13 -21.51 2.74
C LEU A 234 4.08 -22.16 3.75
N SER A 235 4.96 -21.41 4.42
CA SER A 235 5.98 -21.91 5.36
C SER A 235 6.91 -22.97 4.76
N LYS A 236 7.19 -22.90 3.46
CA LYS A 236 8.12 -23.79 2.75
C LYS A 236 9.56 -23.29 2.88
N LYS A 237 10.54 -24.23 2.81
CA LYS A 237 11.96 -23.91 3.00
C LYS A 237 12.70 -23.46 1.73
N ASN A 238 12.07 -23.53 0.57
CA ASN A 238 12.69 -23.26 -0.73
C ASN A 238 12.46 -21.82 -1.23
N GLN A 239 12.26 -20.87 -0.32
CA GLN A 239 12.10 -19.47 -0.68
C GLN A 239 13.38 -18.92 -1.28
N GLN A 240 13.28 -18.40 -2.50
CA GLN A 240 14.36 -17.65 -3.14
C GLN A 240 14.42 -16.22 -2.59
N ALA A 241 15.61 -15.68 -2.47
CA ALA A 241 15.83 -14.31 -2.01
C ALA A 241 16.38 -13.45 -3.13
N HIS A 242 16.07 -12.16 -3.08
CA HIS A 242 16.72 -11.19 -3.93
C HIS A 242 18.21 -11.08 -3.60
N ASN A 243 19.05 -10.96 -4.64
CA ASN A 243 20.47 -10.63 -4.46
C ASN A 243 20.62 -9.18 -3.96
N TYR A 244 19.76 -8.29 -4.45
CA TYR A 244 19.64 -6.90 -4.00
C TYR A 244 18.23 -6.39 -4.30
N LEU A 245 17.84 -5.32 -3.60
CA LEU A 245 16.68 -4.48 -3.88
C LEU A 245 17.17 -3.05 -4.12
N TYR A 246 16.52 -2.35 -5.05
CA TYR A 246 16.90 -1.00 -5.44
C TYR A 246 15.67 -0.08 -5.45
N TRP A 247 15.85 1.14 -4.96
CA TRP A 247 14.83 2.19 -4.92
C TRP A 247 15.39 3.49 -5.45
N GLU A 248 14.57 4.21 -6.19
CA GLU A 248 14.81 5.60 -6.61
C GLU A 248 13.63 6.48 -6.20
N PHE A 249 13.92 7.69 -5.78
CA PHE A 249 12.94 8.73 -5.51
C PHE A 249 13.47 10.06 -6.04
N HIS A 250 12.86 10.57 -7.13
CA HIS A 250 13.41 11.68 -7.89
C HIS A 250 13.15 13.07 -7.29
N GLU A 251 12.14 13.22 -6.42
CA GLU A 251 11.90 14.49 -5.74
C GLU A 251 13.00 14.80 -4.70
N LEU A 252 12.98 16.01 -4.15
CA LEU A 252 13.91 16.46 -3.10
C LEU A 252 15.40 16.28 -3.49
N ASN A 253 15.74 16.63 -4.72
CA ASN A 253 17.07 16.49 -5.33
C ASN A 253 17.53 15.03 -5.56
N GLY A 254 16.61 14.09 -5.53
CA GLY A 254 16.86 12.69 -5.82
C GLY A 254 17.47 11.90 -4.65
N ARG A 255 17.03 10.66 -4.52
CA ARG A 255 17.52 9.69 -3.54
C ARG A 255 17.56 8.33 -4.17
N GLU A 256 18.55 7.55 -3.84
CA GLU A 256 18.68 6.15 -4.24
C GLU A 256 19.06 5.31 -3.04
N ALA A 257 18.57 4.08 -2.99
CA ALA A 257 19.00 3.10 -2.03
C ALA A 257 19.16 1.73 -2.68
N LEU A 258 20.17 1.00 -2.25
CA LEU A 258 20.42 -0.38 -2.63
C LEU A 258 20.59 -1.20 -1.35
N ARG A 259 19.79 -2.26 -1.23
CA ARG A 259 19.90 -3.22 -0.13
C ARG A 259 20.37 -4.58 -0.64
N SER A 260 21.45 -5.09 -0.07
CA SER A 260 21.95 -6.46 -0.32
C SER A 260 22.20 -7.17 1.01
N GLY A 261 21.35 -8.15 1.32
CA GLY A 261 21.37 -8.81 2.61
C GLY A 261 21.21 -7.83 3.77
N LYS A 262 22.21 -7.77 4.65
CA LYS A 262 22.24 -6.84 5.79
C LYS A 262 22.72 -5.42 5.44
N TRP A 263 23.36 -5.23 4.31
CA TRP A 263 23.93 -3.95 3.90
C TRP A 263 22.90 -3.09 3.16
N LYS A 264 22.87 -1.83 3.49
CA LYS A 264 22.09 -0.81 2.78
C LYS A 264 22.96 0.39 2.48
N LEU A 265 23.09 0.69 1.19
CA LEU A 265 23.76 1.87 0.66
C LEU A 265 22.69 2.89 0.26
N ILE A 266 22.88 4.14 0.67
CA ILE A 266 22.04 5.27 0.28
C ILE A 266 22.92 6.31 -0.39
N ARG A 267 22.41 6.91 -1.48
CA ARG A 267 23.00 8.05 -2.17
C ARG A 267 21.98 9.18 -2.23
N GLN A 268 22.28 10.28 -1.53
CA GLN A 268 21.39 11.44 -1.48
C GLN A 268 22.14 12.73 -1.04
N PRO A 269 21.75 13.93 -1.60
CA PRO A 269 20.95 14.05 -2.81
C PRO A 269 21.70 13.54 -4.04
N ILE A 270 20.98 13.20 -5.12
CA ILE A 270 21.60 12.82 -6.40
C ILE A 270 22.09 14.08 -7.14
N VAL A 271 21.32 15.17 -7.02
CA VAL A 271 21.65 16.47 -7.61
C VAL A 271 22.30 17.36 -6.55
N GLY A 272 23.51 17.84 -6.81
CA GLY A 272 24.31 18.64 -5.89
C GLY A 272 25.45 17.87 -5.27
N GLU A 273 25.83 18.23 -4.05
CA GLU A 273 26.87 17.52 -3.29
C GLU A 273 26.29 16.22 -2.71
N THR A 274 26.67 15.12 -3.32
CA THR A 274 26.15 13.79 -2.98
C THR A 274 26.84 13.24 -1.73
N ILE A 275 26.05 12.73 -0.80
CA ILE A 275 26.50 11.99 0.38
C ILE A 275 26.22 10.50 0.15
N LEU A 276 27.22 9.68 0.46
CA LEU A 276 27.07 8.22 0.52
C LEU A 276 26.92 7.80 1.99
N GLU A 277 25.94 6.96 2.24
CA GLU A 277 25.66 6.40 3.54
C GLU A 277 25.59 4.88 3.43
N LEU A 278 26.32 4.17 4.29
CA LEU A 278 26.31 2.70 4.35
C LEU A 278 25.91 2.23 5.74
N TYR A 279 24.95 1.33 5.83
CA TYR A 279 24.42 0.82 7.08
C TYR A 279 24.45 -0.70 7.14
N ASP A 280 24.72 -1.26 8.33
CA ASP A 280 24.58 -2.68 8.65
C ASP A 280 23.25 -2.88 9.41
N LEU A 281 22.17 -3.16 8.69
CA LEU A 281 20.82 -3.28 9.25
C LEU A 281 20.65 -4.45 10.24
N SER A 282 21.61 -5.37 10.34
CA SER A 282 21.59 -6.43 11.34
C SER A 282 21.97 -5.95 12.73
N ASN A 283 22.70 -4.83 12.82
CA ASN A 283 23.19 -4.25 14.06
C ASN A 283 22.66 -2.83 14.31
N ASP A 284 22.21 -2.16 13.24
CA ASP A 284 21.77 -0.76 13.25
C ASP A 284 20.52 -0.62 12.36
N ILE A 285 19.40 -1.11 12.86
CA ILE A 285 18.12 -1.09 12.12
C ILE A 285 17.54 0.31 11.96
N HIS A 286 17.98 1.25 12.82
CA HIS A 286 17.55 2.65 12.77
C HIS A 286 18.43 3.52 11.85
N GLU A 287 19.51 2.95 11.27
CA GLU A 287 20.38 3.66 10.32
C GLU A 287 21.03 4.93 10.93
N ASP A 288 21.58 4.79 12.17
CA ASP A 288 22.20 5.89 12.92
C ASP A 288 23.69 6.05 12.62
N THR A 289 24.39 4.98 12.28
CA THR A 289 25.84 4.94 12.14
C THR A 289 26.25 4.75 10.69
N ASN A 290 26.64 5.83 10.02
CA ASN A 290 27.16 5.75 8.65
C ASN A 290 28.55 5.07 8.63
N LEU A 291 28.66 3.97 7.90
CA LEU A 291 29.87 3.15 7.78
C LEU A 291 30.60 3.34 6.45
N ALA A 292 30.19 4.29 5.57
CA ALA A 292 30.74 4.45 4.22
C ALA A 292 32.25 4.74 4.23
N GLU A 293 32.76 5.53 5.17
CA GLU A 293 34.20 5.80 5.29
C GLU A 293 34.99 4.58 5.79
N LYS A 294 34.35 3.71 6.57
CA LYS A 294 34.99 2.53 7.13
C LYS A 294 35.05 1.36 6.13
N TYR A 295 34.11 1.31 5.21
CA TYR A 295 34.01 0.27 4.18
C TYR A 295 33.81 0.93 2.80
N PRO A 296 34.90 1.53 2.22
CA PRO A 296 34.85 2.25 0.96
C PRO A 296 34.58 1.34 -0.26
#